data_779d203a80b7719daf3b06d8cc9ada00
#
_entry.id   779d203a80b7719daf3b06d8cc9ada00
#
_cell.length_a   1.000
_cell.length_b   1.000
_cell.length_c   1.000
_cell.angle_alpha   90.00
_cell.angle_beta   90.00
_cell.angle_gamma   90.00
#
_symmetry.space_group_name_H-M   'P 1'
#
loop_
_entity.id
_entity.type
_entity.pdbx_description
1 polymer ?
#
loop_
_entity_poly.entity_id
_entity_poly.type
_entity_poly.pdbx_seq_one_letter_code
_entity_poly.pdbx_strand_id
1 'polypeptide(L)'
;MYLLKEDFMEFPIGDFPYDKNHSAMGEYHYINYPGYRGRWHDPVCNHTYNGQGASWTITEYDGRHYMEQQRIRNDKPHRTFPMLTSGDRFWKDYELEVKLRMFTTKWGNAGIGFCCQNSANLLVLVFEEGELRLEYRHKEQVEIIERAAFAYNCDDYYVMKASISGDHVICSVNGKAYFDVHTEYALQGGKAAITATIPTQFEYVNVTVTDETAAQIDAARKAYSDLCAEEQQKYPKMKLLKKIDLRNFGTGRQVRFGHLLGNGEYQIVLAQCQKRVNRDAYGTISCLTA
;
A
#
# COMPACT_ATOMS: atom_id res chain seq x y z
N MET A 1 6.95 -9.01 -21.05
CA MET A 1 7.21 -7.60 -20.65
C MET A 1 7.10 -7.43 -19.15
N TYR A 2 7.88 -6.52 -18.52
CA TYR A 2 7.74 -6.20 -17.10
C TYR A 2 6.75 -5.05 -16.90
N LEU A 3 5.72 -5.23 -16.09
CA LEU A 3 4.91 -4.14 -15.52
C LEU A 3 5.60 -3.53 -14.29
N LEU A 4 6.27 -4.37 -13.51
CA LEU A 4 7.10 -3.98 -12.38
C LEU A 4 8.36 -4.83 -12.36
N LYS A 5 9.50 -4.20 -12.19
CA LYS A 5 10.77 -4.82 -11.83
C LYS A 5 11.35 -4.01 -10.70
N GLU A 6 11.35 -4.57 -9.50
CA GLU A 6 11.73 -3.87 -8.29
C GLU A 6 12.75 -4.67 -7.51
N ASP A 7 13.88 -4.07 -7.22
CA ASP A 7 14.96 -4.62 -6.39
C ASP A 7 15.34 -3.69 -5.21
N PHE A 8 14.53 -2.65 -5.01
CA PHE A 8 14.64 -1.64 -3.95
C PHE A 8 15.93 -0.81 -3.93
N MET A 9 16.84 -1.02 -4.88
CA MET A 9 18.15 -0.34 -4.92
C MET A 9 18.04 1.17 -5.10
N GLU A 10 16.96 1.67 -5.66
CA GLU A 10 16.75 3.09 -5.93
C GLU A 10 16.18 3.86 -4.74
N PHE A 11 15.77 3.18 -3.66
CA PHE A 11 15.20 3.82 -2.48
C PHE A 11 16.26 4.13 -1.44
N PRO A 12 16.14 5.27 -0.74
CA PRO A 12 17.03 5.58 0.37
C PRO A 12 16.78 4.62 1.55
N ILE A 13 17.83 4.32 2.30
CA ILE A 13 17.74 3.53 3.53
C ILE A 13 16.92 4.30 4.56
N GLY A 14 16.02 3.61 5.24
CA GLY A 14 15.19 4.16 6.29
C GLY A 14 13.70 3.89 6.09
N ASP A 15 12.87 4.59 6.84
CA ASP A 15 11.41 4.39 6.85
C ASP A 15 10.79 4.54 5.47
N PHE A 16 9.89 3.65 5.12
CA PHE A 16 9.22 3.61 3.84
C PHE A 16 7.68 3.61 4.06
N PRO A 17 6.87 4.27 3.23
CA PRO A 17 7.21 5.00 2.00
C PRO A 17 7.42 6.51 2.20
N TYR A 18 7.55 7.01 3.39
CA TYR A 18 7.59 8.44 3.66
C TYR A 18 8.69 8.84 4.64
N ASP A 19 9.13 10.09 4.49
CA ASP A 19 10.03 10.77 5.41
C ASP A 19 9.26 11.41 6.55
N LYS A 20 9.57 11.04 7.79
CA LYS A 20 8.96 11.59 9.02
C LYS A 20 9.15 13.09 9.16
N ASN A 21 10.23 13.63 8.61
CA ASN A 21 10.58 15.04 8.79
C ASN A 21 9.86 15.96 7.81
N HIS A 22 9.39 15.40 6.68
CA HIS A 22 8.83 16.19 5.59
C HIS A 22 7.39 15.80 5.21
N SER A 23 6.78 14.88 5.96
CA SER A 23 5.42 14.45 5.70
C SER A 23 4.48 14.85 6.84
N ALA A 24 3.23 15.13 6.54
CA ALA A 24 2.18 15.41 7.52
C ALA A 24 1.75 14.12 8.23
N MET A 25 2.69 13.47 8.89
CA MET A 25 2.46 12.21 9.59
C MET A 25 1.42 12.34 10.69
N GLY A 26 0.58 11.34 10.78
CA GLY A 26 -0.42 11.20 11.82
C GLY A 26 -1.74 11.88 11.51
N GLU A 27 -1.83 12.67 10.45
CA GLU A 27 -3.08 13.26 9.99
C GLU A 27 -3.66 12.57 8.76
N TYR A 28 -2.78 12.12 7.86
CA TYR A 28 -3.17 11.43 6.65
C TYR A 28 -2.50 10.06 6.61
N HIS A 29 -3.23 9.07 6.19
CA HIS A 29 -2.80 7.69 6.22
C HIS A 29 -1.79 7.34 5.13
N TYR A 30 -1.47 8.26 4.24
CA TYR A 30 -0.40 8.09 3.25
C TYR A 30 -0.04 9.44 2.67
N ILE A 31 1.23 9.64 2.48
CA ILE A 31 1.70 10.78 1.71
C ILE A 31 2.73 10.25 0.75
N ASN A 32 2.46 10.48 -0.51
CA ASN A 32 3.46 10.35 -1.54
C ASN A 32 4.45 11.48 -1.37
N TYR A 33 5.50 11.22 -0.62
CA TYR A 33 6.59 12.17 -0.57
C TYR A 33 7.31 12.19 -1.92
N PRO A 34 7.61 13.36 -2.50
CA PRO A 34 8.22 13.44 -3.83
C PRO A 34 9.57 12.72 -3.98
N GLY A 35 10.24 12.41 -2.89
CA GLY A 35 11.48 11.65 -2.88
C GLY A 35 11.31 10.15 -3.08
N TYR A 36 10.10 9.63 -2.87
CA TYR A 36 9.78 8.23 -3.10
C TYR A 36 9.17 8.07 -4.48
N ARG A 37 9.61 7.05 -5.18
CA ARG A 37 9.22 6.85 -6.58
C ARG A 37 7.86 6.22 -6.69
N GLY A 38 6.82 6.79 -6.35
CA GLY A 38 5.42 6.55 -6.62
C GLY A 38 4.91 5.18 -7.11
N ARG A 39 5.77 4.13 -7.09
CA ARG A 39 5.40 2.78 -7.49
C ARG A 39 4.70 2.01 -6.38
N TRP A 40 4.96 2.39 -5.12
CA TRP A 40 4.46 1.70 -3.95
C TRP A 40 3.56 2.58 -3.12
N HIS A 41 2.50 1.98 -2.60
CA HIS A 41 1.58 2.60 -1.66
C HIS A 41 1.45 1.72 -0.43
N ASP A 42 1.39 2.33 0.75
CA ASP A 42 0.98 1.69 1.99
C ASP A 42 -0.51 1.99 2.25
N PRO A 43 -1.45 1.15 1.76
CA PRO A 43 -2.87 1.42 1.86
C PRO A 43 -3.45 1.16 3.26
N VAL A 44 -2.70 0.49 4.11
CA VAL A 44 -3.11 0.15 5.48
C VAL A 44 -2.61 1.17 6.47
N CYS A 45 -1.55 1.86 6.13
CA CYS A 45 -0.86 2.90 6.87
C CYS A 45 -1.04 2.82 8.38
N ASN A 46 -0.26 1.96 8.98
CA ASN A 46 -0.31 1.72 10.42
C ASN A 46 0.34 2.84 11.23
N HIS A 47 -0.07 4.07 10.95
CA HIS A 47 0.23 5.19 11.86
C HIS A 47 -0.65 5.04 13.06
N THR A 48 -0.22 4.19 13.93
CA THR A 48 -0.92 4.03 15.15
C THR A 48 -0.87 5.33 15.91
N TYR A 49 -1.98 5.71 16.46
CA TYR A 49 -2.13 6.69 17.51
C TYR A 49 -1.08 6.56 18.63
N ASN A 50 -0.34 5.48 18.64
CA ASN A 50 0.60 5.10 19.68
C ASN A 50 2.06 5.51 19.38
N GLY A 51 2.33 6.32 18.36
CA GLY A 51 3.69 6.74 18.03
C GLY A 51 4.59 5.60 17.54
N GLN A 52 4.01 4.47 17.19
CA GLN A 52 4.72 3.38 16.54
C GLN A 52 5.03 3.81 15.11
N GLY A 53 6.29 3.85 14.73
CA GLY A 53 6.73 4.25 13.41
C GLY A 53 6.22 3.32 12.31
N ALA A 54 6.62 3.61 11.08
CA ALA A 54 6.32 2.79 9.92
C ALA A 54 6.61 1.31 10.17
N SER A 55 5.77 0.45 9.59
CA SER A 55 6.03 -0.99 9.61
C SER A 55 7.11 -1.39 8.61
N TRP A 56 7.29 -0.57 7.58
CA TRP A 56 8.17 -0.82 6.46
C TRP A 56 9.41 0.06 6.51
N THR A 57 10.54 -0.51 6.11
CA THR A 57 11.81 0.18 6.05
C THR A 57 12.67 -0.39 4.92
N ILE A 58 13.53 0.43 4.34
CA ILE A 58 14.60 -0.04 3.47
C ILE A 58 15.82 -0.28 4.34
N THR A 59 16.36 -1.49 4.27
CA THR A 59 17.61 -1.90 4.93
C THR A 59 18.68 -2.22 3.92
N GLU A 60 19.93 -2.23 4.34
CA GLU A 60 21.07 -2.60 3.51
C GLU A 60 21.84 -3.76 4.16
N TYR A 61 22.14 -4.78 3.36
CA TYR A 61 23.06 -5.88 3.69
C TYR A 61 23.94 -6.19 2.49
N ASP A 62 25.23 -6.23 2.67
CA ASP A 62 26.21 -6.54 1.62
C ASP A 62 26.05 -5.70 0.34
N GLY A 63 25.75 -4.40 0.51
CA GLY A 63 25.56 -3.46 -0.59
C GLY A 63 24.25 -3.64 -1.38
N ARG A 64 23.29 -4.41 -0.86
CA ARG A 64 21.95 -4.59 -1.42
C ARG A 64 20.90 -3.99 -0.52
N HIS A 65 19.91 -3.36 -1.14
CA HIS A 65 18.73 -2.86 -0.43
C HIS A 65 17.63 -3.92 -0.42
N TYR A 66 16.90 -3.91 0.67
CA TYR A 66 15.77 -4.80 0.90
C TYR A 66 14.60 -4.02 1.48
N MET A 67 13.40 -4.38 1.08
CA MET A 67 12.21 -3.91 1.78
C MET A 67 11.95 -4.84 2.96
N GLU A 68 11.90 -4.28 4.17
CA GLU A 68 11.59 -5.05 5.37
C GLU A 68 10.34 -4.56 6.08
N GLN A 69 9.50 -5.52 6.44
CA GLN A 69 8.50 -5.34 7.47
C GLN A 69 9.17 -5.73 8.80
N GLN A 70 9.22 -4.82 9.77
CA GLN A 70 10.04 -5.01 10.98
C GLN A 70 9.24 -5.34 12.23
N ARG A 71 7.91 -5.46 12.16
CA ARG A 71 7.08 -5.54 13.36
C ARG A 71 6.18 -6.75 13.36
N ILE A 72 5.97 -7.29 14.56
CA ILE A 72 4.90 -8.27 14.77
C ILE A 72 3.59 -7.50 14.91
N ARG A 73 2.63 -7.83 14.04
CA ARG A 73 1.30 -7.27 13.99
C ARG A 73 0.26 -8.36 14.24
N ASN A 74 0.02 -8.64 15.49
CA ASN A 74 -0.98 -9.61 15.91
C ASN A 74 -2.09 -8.91 16.73
N ASP A 75 -2.59 -7.81 16.21
CA ASP A 75 -3.60 -6.99 16.89
C ASP A 75 -4.95 -7.68 16.79
N LYS A 76 -5.38 -8.31 17.86
CA LYS A 76 -6.76 -8.77 18.00
C LYS A 76 -7.60 -7.68 18.68
N PRO A 77 -8.85 -7.46 18.28
CA PRO A 77 -9.69 -8.21 17.34
C PRO A 77 -9.53 -7.77 15.87
N HIS A 78 -8.87 -6.65 15.59
CA HIS A 78 -8.72 -6.11 14.26
C HIS A 78 -7.38 -6.57 13.69
N ARG A 79 -7.41 -7.64 12.88
CA ARG A 79 -6.22 -8.06 12.12
C ARG A 79 -5.90 -7.00 11.08
N THR A 80 -4.92 -6.17 11.38
CA THR A 80 -4.29 -5.35 10.35
C THR A 80 -3.29 -6.22 9.60
N PHE A 81 -3.41 -6.25 8.29
CA PHE A 81 -2.45 -6.90 7.41
C PHE A 81 -1.58 -5.82 6.76
N PRO A 82 -0.41 -5.50 7.34
CA PRO A 82 0.51 -4.55 6.72
C PRO A 82 0.83 -5.02 5.31
N MET A 83 0.69 -4.12 4.35
CA MET A 83 0.98 -4.42 2.96
C MET A 83 1.53 -3.20 2.24
N LEU A 84 2.31 -3.45 1.21
CA LEU A 84 2.66 -2.46 0.19
C LEU A 84 2.07 -2.93 -1.13
N THR A 85 1.44 -2.03 -1.85
CA THR A 85 0.84 -2.33 -3.15
C THR A 85 1.52 -1.55 -4.25
N SER A 86 1.63 -2.17 -5.43
CA SER A 86 2.12 -1.53 -6.64
C SER A 86 1.24 -1.87 -7.83
N GLY A 87 1.18 -0.96 -8.79
CA GLY A 87 0.33 -1.10 -9.97
C GLY A 87 -1.00 -0.36 -9.89
N ASP A 88 -1.90 -0.73 -10.75
CA ASP A 88 -3.24 -0.13 -10.83
C ASP A 88 -4.33 -1.20 -11.05
N ARG A 89 -5.57 -0.74 -11.10
CA ARG A 89 -6.74 -1.60 -11.26
C ARG A 89 -6.88 -2.26 -12.63
N PHE A 90 -6.07 -1.86 -13.62
CA PHE A 90 -6.12 -2.40 -14.97
C PHE A 90 -5.19 -3.61 -15.14
N TRP A 91 -4.35 -3.92 -14.14
CA TRP A 91 -3.51 -5.09 -14.18
C TRP A 91 -4.35 -6.36 -14.11
N LYS A 92 -4.15 -7.23 -15.06
CA LYS A 92 -4.80 -8.55 -15.15
C LYS A 92 -3.92 -9.50 -15.95
N ASP A 93 -4.17 -10.77 -15.84
CA ASP A 93 -3.48 -11.81 -16.58
C ASP A 93 -1.95 -11.65 -16.49
N TYR A 94 -1.45 -11.59 -15.27
CA TYR A 94 -0.04 -11.34 -14.99
C TYR A 94 0.57 -12.44 -14.12
N GLU A 95 1.88 -12.44 -14.08
CA GLU A 95 2.67 -13.25 -13.21
C GLU A 95 3.38 -12.37 -12.18
N LEU A 96 3.16 -12.65 -10.90
CA LEU A 96 3.83 -12.01 -9.78
C LEU A 96 4.85 -12.98 -9.19
N GLU A 97 6.11 -12.57 -9.11
CA GLU A 97 7.19 -13.30 -8.47
C GLU A 97 7.88 -12.44 -7.44
N VAL A 98 8.05 -12.99 -6.24
CA VAL A 98 8.64 -12.29 -5.10
C VAL A 98 9.59 -13.20 -4.36
N LYS A 99 10.81 -12.71 -4.06
CA LYS A 99 11.75 -13.41 -3.19
C LYS A 99 11.74 -12.78 -1.82
N LEU A 100 11.48 -13.60 -0.82
CA LEU A 100 11.37 -13.17 0.57
C LEU A 100 12.03 -14.16 1.53
N ARG A 101 12.35 -13.68 2.75
CA ARG A 101 12.66 -14.52 3.90
C ARG A 101 12.04 -13.95 5.16
N MET A 102 11.69 -14.84 6.09
CA MET A 102 11.12 -14.49 7.39
C MET A 102 12.18 -14.57 8.48
N PHE A 103 12.15 -13.65 9.44
CA PHE A 103 13.03 -13.68 10.62
C PHE A 103 12.39 -14.39 11.80
N THR A 104 11.11 -14.73 11.69
CA THR A 104 10.38 -15.58 12.64
C THR A 104 9.30 -16.36 11.88
N THR A 105 8.97 -17.54 12.38
CA THR A 105 7.89 -18.38 11.82
C THR A 105 6.66 -18.41 12.76
N LYS A 106 6.68 -17.61 13.81
CA LYS A 106 5.64 -17.59 14.83
C LYS A 106 4.84 -16.31 14.81
N TRP A 107 3.57 -16.41 15.21
CA TRP A 107 2.67 -15.28 15.49
C TRP A 107 2.19 -14.46 14.30
N GLY A 108 2.26 -15.00 13.10
CA GLY A 108 1.73 -14.29 11.95
C GLY A 108 2.08 -14.94 10.62
N ASN A 109 1.92 -14.16 9.57
CA ASN A 109 2.09 -14.60 8.20
C ASN A 109 2.98 -13.66 7.39
N ALA A 110 3.49 -14.17 6.28
CA ALA A 110 4.22 -13.42 5.26
C ALA A 110 3.96 -14.00 3.89
N GLY A 111 3.90 -13.15 2.87
CA GLY A 111 3.71 -13.59 1.49
C GLY A 111 3.39 -12.47 0.52
N ILE A 112 2.63 -12.83 -0.51
CA ILE A 112 2.31 -11.97 -1.64
C ILE A 112 0.80 -11.81 -1.80
N GLY A 113 0.39 -10.62 -2.25
CA GLY A 113 -0.99 -10.34 -2.61
C GLY A 113 -1.12 -10.04 -4.10
N PHE A 114 -2.21 -10.43 -4.69
CA PHE A 114 -2.49 -10.21 -6.10
C PHE A 114 -3.99 -10.01 -6.35
N CYS A 115 -4.35 -9.55 -7.55
CA CYS A 115 -5.72 -9.12 -7.85
C CYS A 115 -6.27 -8.14 -6.80
N CYS A 116 -5.39 -7.25 -6.30
CA CYS A 116 -5.69 -6.36 -5.20
C CYS A 116 -6.51 -5.17 -5.69
N GLN A 117 -7.79 -5.12 -5.32
CA GLN A 117 -8.68 -4.00 -5.60
C GLN A 117 -8.44 -2.85 -4.62
N ASN A 118 -8.25 -3.20 -3.36
CA ASN A 118 -7.92 -2.31 -2.25
C ASN A 118 -7.35 -3.13 -1.09
N SER A 119 -7.02 -2.49 0.02
CA SER A 119 -6.46 -3.16 1.21
C SER A 119 -7.36 -4.22 1.86
N ALA A 120 -8.62 -4.24 1.49
CA ALA A 120 -9.62 -5.14 2.07
C ALA A 120 -10.16 -6.19 1.08
N ASN A 121 -9.73 -6.17 -0.18
CA ASN A 121 -10.21 -7.10 -1.21
C ASN A 121 -9.06 -7.53 -2.10
N LEU A 122 -8.52 -8.72 -1.84
CA LEU A 122 -7.38 -9.27 -2.58
C LEU A 122 -7.25 -10.79 -2.36
N LEU A 123 -6.61 -11.44 -3.33
CA LEU A 123 -6.07 -12.80 -3.16
C LEU A 123 -4.68 -12.72 -2.52
N VAL A 124 -4.36 -13.67 -1.66
CA VAL A 124 -3.09 -13.71 -0.93
C VAL A 124 -2.54 -15.13 -0.89
N LEU A 125 -1.26 -15.28 -1.20
CA LEU A 125 -0.49 -16.50 -0.97
C LEU A 125 0.46 -16.25 0.20
N VAL A 126 0.26 -16.95 1.31
CA VAL A 126 1.03 -16.71 2.55
C VAL A 126 1.51 -17.98 3.21
N PHE A 127 2.63 -17.86 3.90
CA PHE A 127 3.04 -18.80 4.94
C PHE A 127 2.41 -18.42 6.27
N GLU A 128 1.70 -19.35 6.87
CA GLU A 128 1.10 -19.17 8.22
C GLU A 128 1.02 -20.51 8.95
N GLU A 129 1.52 -20.58 10.17
CA GLU A 129 1.38 -21.73 11.09
C GLU A 129 1.84 -23.09 10.53
N GLY A 130 2.89 -23.11 9.72
CA GLY A 130 3.42 -24.35 9.11
C GLY A 130 2.66 -24.78 7.83
N GLU A 131 1.83 -23.91 7.31
CA GLU A 131 1.08 -24.10 6.07
C GLU A 131 1.45 -23.03 5.03
N LEU A 132 1.29 -23.38 3.78
CA LEU A 132 1.10 -22.45 2.67
C LEU A 132 -0.41 -22.33 2.45
N ARG A 133 -0.94 -21.12 2.41
CA ARG A 133 -2.37 -20.84 2.23
C ARG A 133 -2.58 -19.93 1.05
N LEU A 134 -3.57 -20.26 0.22
CA LEU A 134 -4.19 -19.35 -0.72
C LEU A 134 -5.48 -18.83 -0.09
N GLU A 135 -5.54 -17.54 0.13
CA GLU A 135 -6.66 -16.87 0.83
C GLU A 135 -7.30 -15.82 -0.06
N TYR A 136 -8.61 -15.66 0.07
CA TYR A 136 -9.30 -14.43 -0.32
C TYR A 136 -9.60 -13.60 0.93
N ARG A 137 -9.09 -12.39 0.95
CA ARG A 137 -9.36 -11.43 2.02
C ARG A 137 -10.43 -10.46 1.54
N HIS A 138 -11.55 -10.44 2.26
CA HIS A 138 -12.67 -9.55 1.98
C HIS A 138 -13.07 -8.82 3.25
N LYS A 139 -12.81 -7.51 3.31
CA LYS A 139 -12.99 -6.69 4.53
C LYS A 139 -12.16 -7.28 5.68
N GLU A 140 -12.84 -7.68 6.77
CA GLU A 140 -12.19 -8.28 7.94
C GLU A 140 -12.23 -9.82 7.91
N GLN A 141 -12.82 -10.40 6.86
CA GLN A 141 -12.95 -11.84 6.70
C GLN A 141 -11.82 -12.41 5.88
N VAL A 142 -11.38 -13.60 6.24
CA VAL A 142 -10.40 -14.39 5.51
C VAL A 142 -11.06 -15.71 5.14
N GLU A 143 -11.17 -15.97 3.85
CA GLU A 143 -11.62 -17.23 3.28
C GLU A 143 -10.38 -17.99 2.79
N ILE A 144 -10.16 -19.19 3.30
CA ILE A 144 -9.09 -20.07 2.82
C ILE A 144 -9.63 -20.84 1.62
N ILE A 145 -9.09 -20.54 0.43
CA ILE A 145 -9.42 -21.23 -0.82
C ILE A 145 -8.73 -22.59 -0.85
N GLU A 146 -7.41 -22.60 -0.58
CA GLU A 146 -6.61 -23.80 -0.54
C GLU A 146 -5.52 -23.71 0.53
N ARG A 147 -5.08 -24.87 1.02
CA ARG A 147 -3.95 -24.98 1.96
C ARG A 147 -3.17 -26.25 1.78
N ALA A 148 -1.89 -26.17 2.03
CA ALA A 148 -0.99 -27.30 2.02
C ALA A 148 -0.01 -27.23 3.19
N ALA A 149 0.33 -28.35 3.81
CA ALA A 149 1.41 -28.38 4.78
C ALA A 149 2.72 -27.94 4.12
N PHE A 150 3.40 -27.00 4.73
CA PHE A 150 4.65 -26.45 4.21
C PHE A 150 5.58 -26.12 5.38
N ALA A 151 6.62 -26.92 5.53
CA ALA A 151 7.66 -26.63 6.51
C ALA A 151 8.55 -25.51 5.98
N TYR A 152 8.54 -24.36 6.64
CA TYR A 152 9.40 -23.22 6.34
C TYR A 152 10.26 -22.85 7.55
N ASN A 153 11.46 -22.36 7.28
CA ASN A 153 12.45 -22.00 8.28
C ASN A 153 12.68 -20.49 8.28
N CYS A 154 13.16 -19.97 9.41
CA CYS A 154 13.77 -18.65 9.44
C CYS A 154 15.04 -18.67 8.60
N ASP A 155 15.37 -17.51 8.04
CA ASP A 155 16.60 -17.26 7.27
C ASP A 155 16.71 -17.98 5.91
N ASP A 156 15.82 -18.91 5.60
CA ASP A 156 15.72 -19.45 4.24
C ASP A 156 14.99 -18.46 3.32
N TYR A 157 15.49 -18.32 2.09
CA TYR A 157 14.82 -17.55 1.06
C TYR A 157 13.82 -18.40 0.30
N TYR A 158 12.66 -17.82 0.07
CA TYR A 158 11.59 -18.43 -0.71
C TYR A 158 11.22 -17.53 -1.89
N VAL A 159 11.10 -18.14 -3.07
CA VAL A 159 10.55 -17.48 -4.25
C VAL A 159 9.09 -17.90 -4.37
N MET A 160 8.20 -16.97 -4.02
CA MET A 160 6.76 -17.16 -4.17
C MET A 160 6.31 -16.61 -5.52
N LYS A 161 5.43 -17.34 -6.19
CA LYS A 161 4.91 -16.93 -7.49
C LYS A 161 3.43 -17.21 -7.60
N ALA A 162 2.69 -16.24 -8.18
CA ALA A 162 1.30 -16.39 -8.58
C ALA A 162 1.18 -16.05 -10.07
N SER A 163 0.66 -16.97 -10.86
CA SER A 163 0.36 -16.80 -12.28
C SER A 163 -1.16 -16.73 -12.45
N ILE A 164 -1.66 -15.66 -13.02
CA ILE A 164 -3.09 -15.38 -13.17
C ILE A 164 -3.44 -15.32 -14.67
N SER A 165 -4.48 -16.05 -15.07
CA SER A 165 -5.03 -16.02 -16.42
C SER A 165 -6.55 -16.18 -16.35
N GLY A 166 -7.28 -15.09 -16.52
CA GLY A 166 -8.73 -15.05 -16.26
C GLY A 166 -9.06 -15.42 -14.82
N ASP A 167 -9.83 -16.49 -14.63
CA ASP A 167 -10.19 -17.05 -13.33
C ASP A 167 -9.19 -18.11 -12.82
N HIS A 168 -8.22 -18.49 -13.66
CA HIS A 168 -7.25 -19.53 -13.36
C HIS A 168 -6.04 -18.95 -12.62
N VAL A 169 -5.71 -19.53 -11.49
CA VAL A 169 -4.59 -19.12 -10.62
C VAL A 169 -3.71 -20.31 -10.29
N ILE A 170 -2.42 -20.18 -10.63
CA ILE A 170 -1.40 -21.15 -10.25
C ILE A 170 -0.45 -20.51 -9.26
N CYS A 171 -0.31 -21.12 -8.08
CA CYS A 171 0.62 -20.65 -7.04
C CYS A 171 1.77 -21.64 -6.85
N SER A 172 3.00 -21.13 -6.81
CA SER A 172 4.19 -21.94 -6.60
C SER A 172 5.14 -21.31 -5.58
N VAL A 173 5.98 -22.18 -4.99
CA VAL A 173 7.08 -21.79 -4.12
C VAL A 173 8.34 -22.52 -4.58
N ASN A 174 9.43 -21.80 -4.78
CA ASN A 174 10.71 -22.32 -5.26
C ASN A 174 10.55 -23.19 -6.53
N GLY A 175 9.69 -22.76 -7.46
CA GLY A 175 9.42 -23.44 -8.73
C GLY A 175 8.49 -24.64 -8.65
N LYS A 176 8.08 -25.09 -7.45
CA LYS A 176 7.10 -26.17 -7.28
C LYS A 176 5.71 -25.60 -7.17
N ALA A 177 4.78 -26.02 -8.03
CA ALA A 177 3.36 -25.69 -7.94
C ALA A 177 2.74 -26.39 -6.71
N TYR A 178 1.95 -25.62 -5.97
CA TYR A 178 1.20 -26.08 -4.79
C TYR A 178 -0.30 -25.97 -5.00
N PHE A 179 -0.75 -24.91 -5.66
CA PHE A 179 -2.16 -24.69 -5.94
C PHE A 179 -2.36 -24.41 -7.42
N ASP A 180 -3.42 -24.99 -7.95
CA ASP A 180 -3.89 -24.85 -9.33
C ASP A 180 -5.41 -24.81 -9.26
N VAL A 181 -5.99 -23.59 -9.28
CA VAL A 181 -7.40 -23.37 -8.94
C VAL A 181 -8.06 -22.42 -9.92
N HIS A 182 -9.39 -22.55 -10.03
CA HIS A 182 -10.25 -21.57 -10.68
C HIS A 182 -11.04 -20.80 -9.63
N THR A 183 -10.95 -19.47 -9.66
CA THR A 183 -11.64 -18.61 -8.72
C THR A 183 -12.11 -17.31 -9.37
N GLU A 184 -13.39 -16.97 -9.16
CA GLU A 184 -13.97 -15.72 -9.68
C GLU A 184 -13.30 -14.46 -9.10
N TYR A 185 -12.65 -14.58 -7.95
CA TYR A 185 -11.94 -13.47 -7.31
C TYR A 185 -10.76 -12.96 -8.14
N ALA A 186 -10.21 -13.77 -9.04
CA ALA A 186 -9.13 -13.37 -9.94
C ALA A 186 -9.61 -12.54 -11.14
N LEU A 187 -10.87 -12.69 -11.57
CA LEU A 187 -11.42 -12.03 -12.76
C LEU A 187 -11.35 -10.50 -12.73
N GLN A 188 -11.36 -9.92 -11.54
CA GLN A 188 -11.32 -8.47 -11.40
C GLN A 188 -9.93 -7.88 -11.68
N GLY A 189 -8.88 -8.71 -11.67
CA GLY A 189 -7.50 -8.24 -11.73
C GLY A 189 -7.14 -7.34 -10.56
N GLY A 190 -6.22 -6.41 -10.74
CA GLY A 190 -5.82 -5.44 -9.73
C GLY A 190 -4.33 -5.44 -9.44
N LYS A 191 -3.93 -4.68 -8.43
CA LYS A 191 -2.54 -4.45 -8.04
C LYS A 191 -1.86 -5.71 -7.53
N ALA A 192 -0.53 -5.72 -7.59
CA ALA A 192 0.31 -6.64 -6.82
C ALA A 192 0.60 -6.07 -5.43
N ALA A 193 0.86 -6.94 -4.47
CA ALA A 193 1.19 -6.58 -3.11
C ALA A 193 2.26 -7.51 -2.49
N ILE A 194 3.00 -6.97 -1.54
CA ILE A 194 3.74 -7.75 -0.54
C ILE A 194 3.07 -7.51 0.81
N THR A 195 3.00 -8.55 1.64
CA THR A 195 2.32 -8.47 2.94
C THR A 195 3.05 -9.30 3.98
N ALA A 196 3.13 -8.79 5.19
CA ALA A 196 3.66 -9.54 6.32
C ALA A 196 3.14 -8.97 7.64
N THR A 197 2.78 -9.86 8.57
CA THR A 197 2.44 -9.51 9.96
C THR A 197 3.57 -9.84 10.93
N ILE A 198 4.66 -10.40 10.42
CA ILE A 198 5.88 -10.75 11.13
C ILE A 198 7.09 -10.13 10.43
N PRO A 199 8.22 -9.94 11.13
CA PRO A 199 9.45 -9.47 10.51
C PRO A 199 9.85 -10.30 9.30
N THR A 200 9.88 -9.64 8.15
CA THR A 200 10.08 -10.27 6.85
C THR A 200 10.85 -9.34 5.92
N GLN A 201 11.81 -9.90 5.22
CA GLN A 201 12.62 -9.23 4.23
C GLN A 201 12.19 -9.64 2.82
N PHE A 202 12.05 -8.67 1.93
CA PHE A 202 11.75 -8.85 0.52
C PHE A 202 12.94 -8.36 -0.30
N GLU A 203 13.49 -9.25 -1.16
CA GLU A 203 14.68 -8.94 -1.97
C GLU A 203 14.29 -8.33 -3.32
N TYR A 204 13.24 -8.87 -3.96
CA TYR A 204 12.72 -8.32 -5.21
C TYR A 204 11.24 -8.64 -5.40
N VAL A 205 10.62 -7.83 -6.25
CA VAL A 205 9.24 -8.03 -6.73
C VAL A 205 9.20 -7.82 -8.24
N ASN A 206 8.81 -8.84 -8.97
CA ASN A 206 8.65 -8.79 -10.41
C ASN A 206 7.20 -9.06 -10.79
N VAL A 207 6.65 -8.23 -11.67
CA VAL A 207 5.36 -8.47 -12.32
C VAL A 207 5.57 -8.48 -13.81
N THR A 208 5.23 -9.60 -14.43
CA THR A 208 5.38 -9.80 -15.87
C THR A 208 4.05 -10.10 -16.55
N VAL A 209 3.95 -9.71 -17.80
CA VAL A 209 2.82 -10.01 -18.68
C VAL A 209 3.32 -10.32 -20.08
N THR A 210 2.44 -10.86 -20.91
CA THR A 210 2.71 -10.94 -22.36
C THR A 210 2.64 -9.54 -22.98
N ASP A 211 3.23 -9.33 -24.13
CA ASP A 211 3.17 -8.05 -24.83
C ASP A 211 1.74 -7.73 -25.28
N GLU A 212 0.94 -8.73 -25.58
CA GLU A 212 -0.48 -8.60 -25.87
C GLU A 212 -1.27 -8.08 -24.66
N THR A 213 -1.07 -8.69 -23.48
CA THR A 213 -1.73 -8.24 -22.24
C THR A 213 -1.29 -6.81 -21.88
N ALA A 214 -0.02 -6.48 -22.06
CA ALA A 214 0.47 -5.11 -21.82
C ALA A 214 -0.27 -4.09 -22.70
N ALA A 215 -0.43 -4.39 -23.99
CA ALA A 215 -1.17 -3.51 -24.92
C ALA A 215 -2.66 -3.38 -24.50
N GLN A 216 -3.29 -4.44 -24.02
CA GLN A 216 -4.67 -4.39 -23.51
C GLN A 216 -4.78 -3.53 -22.24
N ILE A 217 -3.84 -3.63 -21.32
CA ILE A 217 -3.77 -2.80 -20.11
C ILE A 217 -3.63 -1.32 -20.48
N ASP A 218 -2.74 -1.00 -21.41
CA ASP A 218 -2.53 0.39 -21.85
C ASP A 218 -3.74 0.94 -22.59
N ALA A 219 -4.40 0.13 -23.40
CA ALA A 219 -5.66 0.52 -24.06
C ALA A 219 -6.77 0.79 -23.03
N ALA A 220 -6.89 -0.03 -21.99
CA ALA A 220 -7.87 0.17 -20.92
C ALA A 220 -7.57 1.43 -20.09
N ARG A 221 -6.31 1.72 -19.78
CA ARG A 221 -5.88 2.98 -19.14
C ARG A 221 -6.24 4.19 -19.97
N LYS A 222 -5.95 4.12 -21.28
CA LYS A 222 -6.27 5.20 -22.21
C LYS A 222 -7.77 5.45 -22.27
N ALA A 223 -8.58 4.41 -22.48
CA ALA A 223 -10.03 4.52 -22.53
C ALA A 223 -10.62 5.14 -21.27
N TYR A 224 -10.10 4.77 -20.10
CA TYR A 224 -10.51 5.37 -18.84
C TYR A 224 -10.09 6.84 -18.72
N SER A 225 -8.90 7.18 -19.16
CA SER A 225 -8.42 8.58 -19.19
C SER A 225 -9.28 9.45 -20.12
N ASP A 226 -9.61 8.92 -21.29
CA ASP A 226 -10.48 9.62 -22.26
C ASP A 226 -11.88 9.84 -21.67
N LEU A 227 -12.46 8.81 -21.03
CA LEU A 227 -13.74 8.94 -20.33
C LEU A 227 -13.69 10.00 -19.21
N CYS A 228 -12.64 10.01 -18.40
CA CYS A 228 -12.47 11.02 -17.35
C CYS A 228 -12.37 12.44 -17.94
N ALA A 229 -11.68 12.60 -19.08
CA ALA A 229 -11.55 13.88 -19.75
C ALA A 229 -12.90 14.37 -20.32
N GLU A 230 -13.70 13.46 -20.90
CA GLU A 230 -15.06 13.77 -21.35
C GLU A 230 -15.97 14.18 -20.20
N GLU A 231 -15.93 13.42 -19.09
CA GLU A 231 -16.72 13.76 -17.90
C GLU A 231 -16.33 15.11 -17.31
N GLN A 232 -15.03 15.44 -17.27
CA GLN A 232 -14.56 16.74 -16.79
C GLN A 232 -15.05 17.90 -17.66
N GLN A 233 -15.29 17.68 -18.96
CA GLN A 233 -15.82 18.74 -19.84
C GLN A 233 -17.28 19.11 -19.53
N LYS A 234 -18.03 18.18 -18.92
CA LYS A 234 -19.44 18.41 -18.53
C LYS A 234 -19.58 19.32 -17.31
N TYR A 235 -18.51 19.50 -16.56
CA TYR A 235 -18.52 20.31 -15.34
C TYR A 235 -17.79 21.63 -15.54
N PRO A 236 -18.28 22.73 -14.93
CA PRO A 236 -17.60 24.01 -15.02
C PRO A 236 -16.21 23.91 -14.41
N LYS A 237 -15.22 24.44 -15.10
CA LYS A 237 -13.85 24.50 -14.59
C LYS A 237 -13.81 25.36 -13.34
N MET A 238 -13.31 24.82 -12.24
CA MET A 238 -13.04 25.57 -11.04
C MET A 238 -11.99 26.64 -11.32
N LYS A 239 -12.28 27.88 -10.95
CA LYS A 239 -11.31 28.98 -11.01
C LYS A 239 -10.74 29.21 -9.63
N LEU A 240 -9.42 29.41 -9.55
CA LEU A 240 -8.80 29.83 -8.32
C LEU A 240 -9.33 31.22 -7.94
N LEU A 241 -10.14 31.29 -6.89
CA LEU A 241 -10.68 32.55 -6.39
C LEU A 241 -9.62 33.34 -5.61
N LYS A 242 -8.95 32.65 -4.68
CA LYS A 242 -7.97 33.28 -3.78
C LYS A 242 -6.96 32.22 -3.30
N LYS A 243 -5.69 32.62 -3.22
CA LYS A 243 -4.64 31.85 -2.57
C LYS A 243 -4.21 32.59 -1.30
N ILE A 244 -4.25 31.91 -0.18
CA ILE A 244 -3.79 32.43 1.10
C ILE A 244 -2.52 31.69 1.46
N ASP A 245 -1.41 32.43 1.60
CA ASP A 245 -0.15 31.87 2.06
C ASP A 245 -0.20 31.82 3.60
N LEU A 246 -0.19 30.60 4.11
CA LEU A 246 -0.15 30.37 5.56
C LEU A 246 1.25 30.52 6.15
N ARG A 247 2.25 30.75 5.31
CA ARG A 247 3.66 30.80 5.70
C ARG A 247 4.07 29.55 6.48
N ASN A 248 4.51 29.70 7.70
CA ASN A 248 4.87 28.59 8.60
C ASN A 248 3.72 28.14 9.50
N PHE A 249 2.51 28.64 9.26
CA PHE A 249 1.34 28.19 9.97
C PHE A 249 0.84 26.90 9.35
N GLY A 250 0.89 25.81 10.10
CA GLY A 250 0.74 24.43 9.61
C GLY A 250 -0.54 24.11 8.87
N THR A 251 -0.56 22.93 8.36
CA THR A 251 -1.55 22.45 7.41
C THR A 251 -2.93 22.27 8.02
N GLY A 252 -3.90 22.81 7.33
CA GLY A 252 -5.27 22.76 7.76
C GLY A 252 -5.96 21.44 7.53
N ARG A 253 -5.69 20.42 8.33
CA ARG A 253 -6.67 19.33 8.46
C ARG A 253 -7.99 19.86 9.01
N GLN A 254 -7.91 20.87 9.83
CA GLN A 254 -9.04 21.45 10.51
C GLN A 254 -9.31 22.85 9.95
N VAL A 255 -9.83 22.92 8.74
CA VAL A 255 -10.36 24.16 8.18
C VAL A 255 -11.85 24.23 8.42
N ARG A 256 -12.30 25.34 8.99
CA ARG A 256 -13.72 25.64 9.19
C ARG A 256 -14.02 27.04 8.66
N PHE A 257 -15.24 27.24 8.26
CA PHE A 257 -15.75 28.53 7.83
C PHE A 257 -16.90 28.94 8.75
N GLY A 258 -16.95 30.21 9.11
CA GLY A 258 -18.00 30.73 9.98
C GLY A 258 -18.01 32.27 10.08
N HIS A 259 -19.11 32.79 10.51
CA HIS A 259 -19.28 34.25 10.79
C HIS A 259 -18.82 34.58 12.21
N LEU A 260 -17.52 34.59 12.44
CA LEU A 260 -16.97 34.74 13.80
C LEU A 260 -16.91 36.17 14.25
N LEU A 261 -16.76 37.12 13.33
CA LEU A 261 -16.61 38.55 13.64
C LEU A 261 -17.93 39.32 13.63
N GLY A 262 -19.05 38.63 13.31
CA GLY A 262 -20.36 39.26 13.29
C GLY A 262 -20.58 40.34 12.20
N ASN A 263 -19.66 40.42 11.22
CA ASN A 263 -19.70 41.40 10.14
C ASN A 263 -20.41 40.90 8.86
N GLY A 264 -21.03 39.72 8.92
CA GLY A 264 -21.70 39.11 7.77
C GLY A 264 -20.77 38.39 6.77
N GLU A 265 -19.46 38.47 6.98
CA GLU A 265 -18.49 37.79 6.15
C GLU A 265 -18.05 36.46 6.74
N TYR A 266 -17.67 35.50 5.88
CA TYR A 266 -17.09 34.22 6.32
C TYR A 266 -15.62 34.38 6.66
N GLN A 267 -15.25 33.91 7.82
CA GLN A 267 -13.85 33.76 8.22
C GLN A 267 -13.41 32.31 8.08
N ILE A 268 -12.11 32.12 7.83
CA ILE A 268 -11.47 30.84 7.77
C ILE A 268 -10.78 30.57 9.09
N VAL A 269 -11.18 29.52 9.77
CA VAL A 269 -10.56 29.07 11.03
C VAL A 269 -9.64 27.90 10.71
N LEU A 270 -8.39 28.04 11.11
CA LEU A 270 -7.37 27.02 10.97
C LEU A 270 -6.88 26.59 12.35
N ALA A 271 -6.87 25.29 12.60
CA ALA A 271 -6.19 24.73 13.76
C ALA A 271 -4.85 24.15 13.32
N GLN A 272 -3.79 24.60 13.95
CA GLN A 272 -2.46 24.07 13.74
C GLN A 272 -2.08 23.13 14.87
N CYS A 273 -1.71 21.89 14.52
CA CYS A 273 -0.98 21.05 15.44
C CYS A 273 0.48 21.49 15.45
N GLN A 274 0.99 21.88 16.61
CA GLN A 274 2.42 22.09 16.78
C GLN A 274 3.18 20.77 16.56
N LYS A 275 4.46 20.89 16.24
CA LYS A 275 5.37 19.75 16.13
C LYS A 275 5.10 18.79 17.29
N ARG A 276 4.67 17.57 16.99
CA ARG A 276 4.30 16.58 17.99
C ARG A 276 5.53 16.24 18.85
N VAL A 277 5.59 16.80 20.03
CA VAL A 277 6.54 16.38 21.05
C VAL A 277 5.88 15.35 21.98
N ASN A 278 4.56 15.49 22.17
CA ASN A 278 3.73 14.49 22.86
C ASN A 278 2.28 14.57 22.36
N ARG A 279 1.43 13.64 22.79
CA ARG A 279 0.04 13.48 22.35
C ARG A 279 -0.87 14.68 22.59
N ASP A 280 -0.53 15.54 23.54
CA ASP A 280 -1.44 16.51 24.13
C ASP A 280 -1.11 17.95 23.72
N ALA A 281 -0.11 18.14 22.85
CA ALA A 281 0.26 19.44 22.35
C ALA A 281 -0.67 19.87 21.20
N TYR A 282 -1.79 20.43 21.52
CA TYR A 282 -2.63 21.15 20.56
C TYR A 282 -2.00 22.51 20.28
N GLY A 283 -1.87 22.81 19.03
CA GLY A 283 -1.31 24.06 18.60
C GLY A 283 -2.29 25.24 18.66
N THR A 284 -1.82 26.36 18.19
CA THR A 284 -2.57 27.60 18.14
C THR A 284 -3.75 27.54 17.18
N ILE A 285 -4.90 27.98 17.59
CA ILE A 285 -6.03 28.22 16.70
C ILE A 285 -5.92 29.64 16.18
N SER A 286 -5.93 29.82 14.88
CA SER A 286 -5.93 31.16 14.27
C SER A 286 -7.17 31.34 13.41
N CYS A 287 -7.73 32.53 13.49
CA CYS A 287 -8.79 32.99 12.63
C CYS A 287 -8.21 33.90 11.56
N LEU A 288 -8.48 33.58 10.31
CA LEU A 288 -8.09 34.39 9.17
C LEU A 288 -9.34 35.10 8.61
N THR A 289 -9.25 36.40 8.45
CA THR A 289 -10.21 37.17 7.65
C THR A 289 -9.81 37.05 6.18
N ALA A 290 -10.76 36.74 5.33
CA ALA A 290 -10.54 36.58 3.91
C ALA A 290 -10.46 37.91 3.19
#